data_c6b27c71434c301c91174b7d79c3e047
#
_entry.id   c6b27c71434c301c91174b7d79c3e047
#
_cell.length_a   1.000
_cell.length_b   1.000
_cell.length_c   1.000
_cell.angle_alpha   90.00
_cell.angle_beta   90.00
_cell.angle_gamma   90.00
#
_symmetry.space_group_name_H-M   'P 1'
#
loop_
_entity.id
_entity.type
_entity.pdbx_description
1 polymer ?
#
loop_
_entity_poly.entity_id
_entity_poly.type
_entity_poly.pdbx_seq_one_letter_code
_entity_poly.pdbx_strand_id
1 'polypeptide(L)'
;RDRMGGGVGSWPIAGTAVYMTAYPRLTEDDGTTPALRDWEDILPVRQWLYQTPEQILIKASNGASDFGNKFGQPLITGSLLTFEHQENSEKYAYDKVIMLAGGVGYGTKRDCLKGEPQAGNKVVVVGGDNYRIGLGGGSVSSVDTGRYSNGIELNAIQRANPEMQKRAYNLVRALVEEDNNPVVSIHDHGSAGHLNCLSELVEECGGKIDMTQLPIGDKTLSAKEIIANESQERMGLLIDEKHLDHVKKIAERERAPMYVVG
;
A
#
# COMPACT_ATOMS: atom_id res chain seq x y z
N ARG A 1 1.71 3.10 -5.36
CA ARG A 1 0.49 2.36 -5.65
C ARG A 1 -0.66 3.32 -5.94
N ASP A 2 -1.14 4.07 -4.98
CA ASP A 2 -2.29 4.99 -5.14
C ASP A 2 -2.09 6.00 -6.27
N ARG A 3 -0.85 6.42 -6.51
CA ARG A 3 -0.54 7.30 -7.64
C ARG A 3 -0.70 6.62 -8.98
N MET A 4 -0.36 5.34 -9.10
CA MET A 4 -0.60 4.57 -10.34
C MET A 4 -2.09 4.42 -10.64
N GLY A 5 -2.92 4.30 -9.59
CA GLY A 5 -4.38 4.14 -9.69
C GLY A 5 -5.16 5.41 -9.99
N GLY A 6 -4.51 6.55 -10.24
CA GLY A 6 -5.19 7.79 -10.58
C GLY A 6 -5.68 7.81 -12.02
N GLY A 7 -6.96 8.13 -12.25
CA GLY A 7 -7.56 8.20 -13.58
C GLY A 7 -7.52 6.86 -14.32
N VAL A 8 -6.91 6.84 -15.51
CA VAL A 8 -6.61 5.64 -16.29
C VAL A 8 -5.13 5.25 -16.22
N GLY A 9 -4.42 5.80 -15.24
CA GLY A 9 -3.03 5.54 -14.94
C GLY A 9 -2.17 6.79 -14.87
N SER A 10 -1.17 6.72 -14.01
CA SER A 10 -0.13 7.75 -13.87
C SER A 10 1.13 7.08 -13.33
N TRP A 11 2.22 7.84 -13.17
CA TRP A 11 3.41 7.23 -12.59
C TRP A 11 3.97 8.01 -11.40
N PRO A 12 4.33 7.30 -10.32
CA PRO A 12 4.99 7.88 -9.17
C PRO A 12 6.44 8.26 -9.50
N ILE A 13 6.90 9.37 -8.94
CA ILE A 13 8.26 9.87 -9.11
C ILE A 13 9.06 9.73 -7.82
N ALA A 14 8.47 10.16 -6.70
CA ALA A 14 9.14 10.19 -5.40
C ALA A 14 8.16 10.02 -4.25
N GLY A 15 8.62 9.47 -3.14
CA GLY A 15 7.86 9.29 -1.92
C GLY A 15 8.16 10.32 -0.83
N THR A 16 7.23 10.48 0.09
CA THR A 16 7.38 11.24 1.34
C THR A 16 6.81 10.43 2.49
N ALA A 17 7.33 10.63 3.71
CA ALA A 17 6.81 9.98 4.90
C ALA A 17 6.78 10.93 6.10
N VAL A 18 5.69 10.90 6.86
CA VAL A 18 5.57 11.56 8.16
C VAL A 18 5.39 10.51 9.22
N TYR A 19 6.19 10.56 10.27
CA TYR A 19 6.10 9.65 11.40
C TYR A 19 5.60 10.41 12.63
N MET A 20 4.61 9.86 13.32
CA MET A 20 4.03 10.42 14.54
C MET A 20 4.16 9.39 15.64
N THR A 21 4.91 9.72 16.71
CA THR A 21 5.17 8.83 17.83
C THR A 21 5.08 9.58 19.18
N ALA A 22 5.00 8.83 20.26
CA ALA A 22 5.36 9.35 21.57
C ALA A 22 6.83 9.82 21.59
N TYR A 23 7.25 10.55 22.62
CA TYR A 23 8.63 11.03 22.72
C TYR A 23 9.62 9.86 22.70
N PRO A 24 10.65 9.90 21.85
CA PRO A 24 11.58 8.77 21.68
C PRO A 24 12.53 8.55 22.87
N ARG A 25 12.69 9.53 23.75
CA ARG A 25 13.58 9.47 24.93
C ARG A 25 15.02 9.10 24.55
N LEU A 26 15.53 9.83 23.59
CA LEU A 26 16.91 9.68 23.13
C LEU A 26 17.89 10.14 24.21
N THR A 27 19.10 9.66 24.12
CA THR A 27 20.24 10.11 24.91
C THR A 27 21.29 10.76 24.01
N GLU A 28 22.09 11.63 24.59
CA GLU A 28 23.30 12.16 23.96
C GLU A 28 24.31 11.02 23.69
N ASP A 29 25.40 11.32 23.02
CA ASP A 29 26.44 10.36 22.65
C ASP A 29 27.05 9.62 23.86
N ASP A 30 26.91 10.18 25.06
CA ASP A 30 27.33 9.53 26.30
C ASP A 30 26.43 8.36 26.74
N GLY A 31 25.29 8.18 26.07
CA GLY A 31 24.31 7.13 26.36
C GLY A 31 23.51 7.29 27.66
N THR A 32 23.69 8.39 28.39
CA THR A 32 23.10 8.62 29.72
C THR A 32 22.36 9.95 29.85
N THR A 33 22.87 11.00 29.25
CA THR A 33 22.25 12.33 29.29
C THR A 33 21.05 12.36 28.34
N PRO A 34 19.83 12.71 28.82
CA PRO A 34 18.67 12.83 27.93
C PRO A 34 18.87 13.91 26.90
N ALA A 35 18.71 13.54 25.59
CA ALA A 35 18.69 14.47 24.46
C ALA A 35 17.25 14.97 24.25
N LEU A 36 16.81 15.90 25.09
CA LEU A 36 15.47 16.47 25.05
C LEU A 36 15.45 17.76 24.20
N ARG A 37 14.35 17.97 23.51
CA ARG A 37 14.03 19.26 22.90
C ARG A 37 13.39 20.17 23.95
N ASP A 38 13.49 21.48 23.77
CA ASP A 38 13.03 22.48 24.74
C ASP A 38 11.54 22.36 25.11
N TRP A 39 10.74 21.74 24.26
CA TRP A 39 9.30 21.55 24.45
C TRP A 39 8.92 20.15 24.96
N GLU A 40 9.87 19.25 25.13
CA GLU A 40 9.60 17.88 25.56
C GLU A 40 9.64 17.82 27.09
N ASP A 41 8.49 17.51 27.69
CA ASP A 41 8.45 17.23 29.12
C ASP A 41 9.02 15.83 29.41
N ILE A 42 9.75 15.71 30.52
CA ILE A 42 10.24 14.42 31.00
C ILE A 42 9.10 13.65 31.64
N LEU A 43 8.38 12.88 30.87
CA LEU A 43 7.36 11.97 31.38
C LEU A 43 7.98 10.61 31.76
N PRO A 44 7.42 9.91 32.76
CA PRO A 44 7.87 8.56 33.11
C PRO A 44 7.82 7.63 31.90
N VAL A 45 8.83 6.79 31.76
CA VAL A 45 8.86 5.74 30.72
C VAL A 45 7.63 4.84 30.88
N ARG A 46 6.91 4.60 29.79
CA ARG A 46 5.76 3.69 29.75
C ARG A 46 6.22 2.30 29.32
N GLN A 47 5.47 1.31 29.73
CA GLN A 47 5.67 -0.03 29.18
C GLN A 47 5.11 -0.07 27.76
N TRP A 48 5.97 -0.43 26.80
CA TRP A 48 5.61 -0.59 25.40
C TRP A 48 5.24 -2.04 25.12
N LEU A 49 4.21 -2.27 24.29
CA LEU A 49 3.76 -3.63 24.00
C LEU A 49 4.78 -4.42 23.16
N TYR A 50 5.39 -3.78 22.17
CA TYR A 50 6.31 -4.45 21.24
C TYR A 50 7.66 -3.76 21.12
N GLN A 51 7.68 -2.46 20.84
CA GLN A 51 8.88 -1.69 20.55
C GLN A 51 8.77 -0.28 21.13
N THR A 52 9.91 0.31 21.46
CA THR A 52 9.97 1.71 21.88
C THR A 52 9.74 2.64 20.68
N PRO A 53 9.35 3.92 20.91
CA PRO A 53 9.21 4.90 19.84
C PRO A 53 10.48 5.05 19.01
N GLU A 54 11.66 5.05 19.61
CA GLU A 54 12.95 5.07 18.92
C GLU A 54 13.12 3.88 17.98
N GLN A 55 12.89 2.65 18.46
CA GLN A 55 12.99 1.44 17.65
C GLN A 55 12.02 1.46 16.48
N ILE A 56 10.81 1.95 16.69
CA ILE A 56 9.79 2.09 15.64
C ILE A 56 10.26 3.08 14.57
N LEU A 57 10.76 4.25 14.98
CA LEU A 57 11.24 5.29 14.07
C LEU A 57 12.39 4.79 13.18
N ILE A 58 13.37 4.11 13.77
CA ILE A 58 14.50 3.54 13.05
C ILE A 58 14.00 2.50 12.02
N LYS A 59 13.16 1.56 12.45
CA LYS A 59 12.68 0.49 11.57
C LYS A 59 11.74 1.00 10.49
N ALA A 60 10.83 1.92 10.81
CA ALA A 60 9.91 2.50 9.85
C ALA A 60 10.64 3.32 8.78
N SER A 61 11.62 4.14 9.20
CA SER A 61 12.45 4.92 8.29
C SER A 61 13.28 4.01 7.37
N ASN A 62 13.93 3.00 7.94
CA ASN A 62 14.71 2.02 7.16
C ASN A 62 13.82 1.26 6.18
N GLY A 63 12.64 0.82 6.61
CA GLY A 63 11.68 0.11 5.75
C GLY A 63 11.19 0.96 4.59
N ALA A 64 10.85 2.22 4.82
CA ALA A 64 10.41 3.15 3.78
C ALA A 64 11.52 3.44 2.76
N SER A 65 12.74 3.70 3.23
CA SER A 65 13.90 3.97 2.37
C SER A 65 14.32 2.73 1.57
N ASP A 66 14.37 1.57 2.22
CA ASP A 66 14.77 0.31 1.57
C ASP A 66 13.78 -0.10 0.47
N PHE A 67 12.47 0.00 0.74
CA PHE A 67 11.44 -0.24 -0.26
C PHE A 67 11.54 0.75 -1.42
N GLY A 68 11.66 2.03 -1.13
CA GLY A 68 11.77 3.09 -2.14
C GLY A 68 12.99 2.89 -3.05
N ASN A 69 14.14 2.54 -2.48
CA ASN A 69 15.36 2.25 -3.23
C ASN A 69 15.20 1.03 -4.13
N LYS A 70 14.61 -0.05 -3.65
CA LYS A 70 14.37 -1.28 -4.43
C LYS A 70 13.35 -1.09 -5.53
N PHE A 71 12.34 -0.28 -5.30
CA PHE A 71 11.34 0.08 -6.30
C PHE A 71 11.86 1.11 -7.33
N GLY A 72 12.92 1.84 -7.00
CA GLY A 72 13.45 2.93 -7.81
C GLY A 72 12.63 4.22 -7.71
N GLN A 73 12.02 4.45 -6.55
CA GLN A 73 11.27 5.66 -6.20
C GLN A 73 11.82 6.21 -4.88
N PRO A 74 12.68 7.23 -4.93
CA PRO A 74 13.35 7.72 -3.73
C PRO A 74 12.38 8.32 -2.73
N LEU A 75 12.67 8.14 -1.44
CA LEU A 75 12.06 8.90 -0.38
C LEU A 75 12.79 10.26 -0.27
N ILE A 76 12.14 11.34 -0.68
CA ILE A 76 12.80 12.65 -0.87
C ILE A 76 12.68 13.58 0.33
N THR A 77 11.67 13.39 1.16
CA THR A 77 11.46 14.20 2.36
C THR A 77 10.51 13.50 3.33
N GLY A 78 10.52 13.97 4.56
CA GLY A 78 9.62 13.52 5.60
C GLY A 78 9.61 14.48 6.78
N SER A 79 8.81 14.13 7.77
CA SER A 79 8.73 14.85 9.04
C SER A 79 8.58 13.86 10.18
N LEU A 80 9.12 14.23 11.34
CA LEU A 80 8.87 13.55 12.59
C LEU A 80 8.06 14.48 13.51
N LEU A 81 6.91 14.02 13.95
CA LEU A 81 6.07 14.70 14.91
C LEU A 81 5.99 13.83 16.17
N THR A 82 6.32 14.42 17.30
CA THR A 82 6.24 13.75 18.60
C THR A 82 5.26 14.47 19.50
N PHE A 83 4.48 13.70 20.26
CA PHE A 83 3.52 14.29 21.18
C PHE A 83 3.29 13.39 22.39
N GLU A 84 3.45 13.98 23.58
CA GLU A 84 2.95 13.50 24.85
C GLU A 84 2.44 14.69 25.64
N HIS A 85 1.33 14.52 26.35
CA HIS A 85 0.74 15.56 27.20
C HIS A 85 0.03 14.92 28.38
N GLN A 86 0.08 15.58 29.51
CA GLN A 86 -0.67 15.18 30.71
C GLN A 86 -1.57 16.31 31.16
N GLU A 87 -2.87 16.04 31.29
CA GLU A 87 -3.87 16.97 31.75
C GLU A 87 -4.88 16.25 32.64
N ASN A 88 -5.24 16.86 33.76
CA ASN A 88 -6.25 16.31 34.70
C ASN A 88 -6.02 14.83 35.07
N SER A 89 -4.77 14.42 35.26
CA SER A 89 -4.34 13.05 35.54
C SER A 89 -4.47 12.07 34.38
N GLU A 90 -4.91 12.53 33.22
CA GLU A 90 -4.95 11.75 31.98
C GLU A 90 -3.71 12.01 31.13
N LYS A 91 -3.26 10.99 30.39
CA LYS A 91 -2.12 11.07 29.49
C LYS A 91 -2.57 10.90 28.06
N TYR A 92 -2.11 11.80 27.21
CA TYR A 92 -2.36 11.82 25.78
C TYR A 92 -1.04 11.66 25.03
N ALA A 93 -0.98 10.78 24.05
CA ALA A 93 0.23 10.58 23.25
C ALA A 93 -0.08 9.86 21.93
N TYR A 94 0.86 9.94 20.99
CA TYR A 94 0.85 9.07 19.82
C TYR A 94 1.40 7.67 20.18
N ASP A 95 0.75 6.95 21.08
CA ASP A 95 1.14 5.60 21.48
C ASP A 95 0.89 4.58 20.37
N LYS A 96 -0.22 4.72 19.66
CA LYS A 96 -0.42 4.05 18.40
C LYS A 96 0.23 4.89 17.30
N VAL A 97 1.37 4.44 16.85
CA VAL A 97 2.18 5.16 15.87
C VAL A 97 1.40 5.39 14.57
N ILE A 98 1.46 6.61 14.08
CA ILE A 98 0.85 7.00 12.80
C ILE A 98 1.97 7.23 11.80
N MET A 99 1.83 6.65 10.62
CA MET A 99 2.68 6.94 9.47
C MET A 99 1.81 7.47 8.33
N LEU A 100 2.09 8.68 7.87
CA LEU A 100 1.47 9.26 6.69
C LEU A 100 2.43 9.08 5.52
N ALA A 101 2.02 8.29 4.54
CA ALA A 101 2.74 8.14 3.29
C ALA A 101 2.17 9.10 2.23
N GLY A 102 3.06 9.76 1.52
CA GLY A 102 2.71 10.66 0.44
C GLY A 102 3.68 10.53 -0.72
N GLY A 103 3.53 11.39 -1.71
CA GLY A 103 4.47 11.37 -2.83
C GLY A 103 4.11 12.33 -3.94
N VAL A 104 5.03 12.40 -4.90
CA VAL A 104 4.89 13.15 -6.15
C VAL A 104 4.75 12.15 -7.29
N GLY A 105 3.78 12.36 -8.14
CA GLY A 105 3.57 11.58 -9.37
C GLY A 105 3.37 12.52 -10.55
N TYR A 106 3.42 11.94 -11.74
CA TYR A 106 3.10 12.60 -12.99
C TYR A 106 1.93 11.90 -13.65
N GLY A 107 1.00 12.68 -14.20
CA GLY A 107 -0.09 12.21 -15.02
C GLY A 107 -0.42 13.23 -16.09
N THR A 108 -0.93 12.79 -17.23
CA THR A 108 -1.39 13.67 -18.28
C THR A 108 -2.83 14.10 -18.01
N LYS A 109 -3.21 15.31 -18.46
CA LYS A 109 -4.61 15.76 -18.33
C LYS A 109 -5.58 14.81 -19.07
N ARG A 110 -5.13 14.16 -20.14
CA ARG A 110 -5.90 13.18 -20.91
C ARG A 110 -6.30 11.99 -20.03
N ASP A 111 -5.39 11.53 -19.18
CA ASP A 111 -5.53 10.30 -18.39
C ASP A 111 -6.01 10.53 -16.95
N CYS A 112 -6.38 11.79 -16.58
CA CYS A 112 -6.70 12.12 -15.19
C CYS A 112 -8.11 11.70 -14.72
N LEU A 113 -8.97 11.31 -15.65
CA LEU A 113 -10.32 10.80 -15.35
C LEU A 113 -10.44 9.34 -15.78
N LYS A 114 -11.20 8.57 -15.02
CA LYS A 114 -11.56 7.20 -15.40
C LYS A 114 -12.52 7.23 -16.58
N GLY A 115 -12.42 6.25 -17.46
CA GLY A 115 -13.42 6.00 -18.49
C GLY A 115 -14.65 5.32 -17.93
N GLU A 116 -15.72 5.26 -18.71
CA GLU A 116 -16.96 4.59 -18.36
C GLU A 116 -16.88 3.09 -18.66
N PRO A 117 -17.10 2.21 -17.66
CA PRO A 117 -17.15 0.77 -17.88
C PRO A 117 -18.26 0.38 -18.86
N GLN A 118 -17.94 -0.54 -19.75
CA GLN A 118 -18.89 -1.06 -20.75
C GLN A 118 -19.04 -2.57 -20.64
N ALA A 119 -20.22 -3.08 -20.96
CA ALA A 119 -20.44 -4.52 -21.05
C ALA A 119 -19.47 -5.13 -22.08
N GLY A 120 -18.77 -6.21 -21.67
CA GLY A 120 -17.72 -6.85 -22.48
C GLY A 120 -16.30 -6.41 -22.15
N ASN A 121 -16.10 -5.32 -21.40
CA ASN A 121 -14.78 -4.99 -20.87
C ASN A 121 -14.24 -6.13 -20.00
N LYS A 122 -12.93 -6.35 -20.04
CA LYS A 122 -12.25 -7.38 -19.26
C LYS A 122 -11.70 -6.82 -17.97
N VAL A 123 -12.01 -7.49 -16.87
CA VAL A 123 -11.43 -7.23 -15.57
C VAL A 123 -10.11 -7.97 -15.45
N VAL A 124 -9.04 -7.25 -15.22
CA VAL A 124 -7.68 -7.76 -15.24
C VAL A 124 -7.00 -7.47 -13.91
N VAL A 125 -6.30 -8.45 -13.36
CA VAL A 125 -5.40 -8.28 -12.21
C VAL A 125 -3.97 -8.39 -12.70
N VAL A 126 -3.13 -7.45 -12.27
CA VAL A 126 -1.69 -7.43 -12.53
C VAL A 126 -0.94 -7.51 -11.20
N GLY A 127 0.10 -8.34 -11.13
CA GLY A 127 0.96 -8.47 -9.96
C GLY A 127 0.98 -9.87 -9.38
N GLY A 128 1.47 -9.99 -8.15
CA GLY A 128 1.82 -11.29 -7.56
C GLY A 128 0.66 -12.11 -7.00
N ASP A 129 0.97 -13.34 -6.68
CA ASP A 129 0.03 -14.35 -6.19
C ASP A 129 -0.47 -14.07 -4.75
N ASN A 130 -1.57 -14.71 -4.38
CA ASN A 130 -2.12 -14.66 -3.02
C ASN A 130 -1.36 -15.60 -2.07
N TYR A 131 -0.98 -15.08 -0.91
CA TYR A 131 -0.33 -15.82 0.17
C TYR A 131 -1.02 -15.51 1.50
N ARG A 132 -0.67 -16.23 2.56
CA ARG A 132 -1.20 -16.02 3.93
C ARG A 132 -0.54 -14.82 4.62
N ILE A 133 -0.68 -13.66 4.02
CA ILE A 133 -0.22 -12.35 4.50
C ILE A 133 -1.13 -11.28 3.93
N GLY A 134 -1.33 -10.18 4.64
CA GLY A 134 -2.27 -9.13 4.24
C GLY A 134 -3.73 -9.51 4.45
N LEU A 135 -4.01 -10.35 5.45
CA LEU A 135 -5.36 -10.82 5.72
C LEU A 135 -6.03 -9.95 6.79
N GLY A 136 -7.01 -9.17 6.38
CA GLY A 136 -7.80 -8.33 7.29
C GLY A 136 -7.04 -7.12 7.85
N GLY A 137 -6.04 -6.60 7.15
CA GLY A 137 -5.20 -5.50 7.59
C GLY A 137 -5.97 -4.25 8.01
N GLY A 138 -6.99 -3.87 7.25
CA GLY A 138 -7.85 -2.75 7.58
C GLY A 138 -8.61 -2.93 8.92
N SER A 139 -9.09 -4.13 9.18
CA SER A 139 -9.80 -4.45 10.44
C SER A 139 -8.84 -4.45 11.64
N VAL A 140 -7.66 -5.04 11.49
CA VAL A 140 -6.65 -5.10 12.57
C VAL A 140 -6.09 -3.72 12.87
N SER A 141 -5.81 -2.90 11.86
CA SER A 141 -5.28 -1.54 12.06
C SER A 141 -6.29 -0.57 12.70
N SER A 142 -7.58 -0.88 12.64
CA SER A 142 -8.65 -0.04 13.18
C SER A 142 -8.96 -0.27 14.66
N VAL A 143 -8.31 -1.22 15.31
CA VAL A 143 -8.49 -1.51 16.73
C VAL A 143 -7.22 -1.23 17.54
N ASP A 144 -7.33 -1.28 18.86
CA ASP A 144 -6.19 -1.10 19.75
C ASP A 144 -5.15 -2.21 19.52
N THR A 145 -3.88 -1.83 19.54
CA THR A 145 -2.76 -2.76 19.44
C THR A 145 -2.80 -3.77 20.60
N GLY A 146 -2.64 -5.06 20.29
CA GLY A 146 -2.75 -6.14 21.26
C GLY A 146 -4.18 -6.66 21.47
N ARG A 147 -5.16 -6.16 20.71
CA ARG A 147 -6.54 -6.66 20.74
C ARG A 147 -6.65 -8.08 20.23
N TYR A 148 -5.86 -8.43 19.22
CA TYR A 148 -5.81 -9.76 18.64
C TYR A 148 -4.53 -10.50 19.06
N SER A 149 -4.49 -11.81 18.81
CA SER A 149 -3.27 -12.58 18.99
C SER A 149 -2.19 -12.14 17.99
N ASN A 150 -0.92 -12.31 18.36
CA ASN A 150 0.21 -11.98 17.49
C ASN A 150 0.13 -12.63 16.10
N GLY A 151 -0.41 -13.86 16.01
CA GLY A 151 -0.58 -14.55 14.72
C GLY A 151 -1.56 -13.81 13.78
N ILE A 152 -2.66 -13.28 14.33
CA ILE A 152 -3.62 -12.49 13.55
C ILE A 152 -3.00 -11.15 13.14
N GLU A 153 -2.35 -10.45 14.07
CA GLU A 153 -1.75 -9.15 13.81
C GLU A 153 -0.61 -9.25 12.78
N LEU A 154 0.21 -10.28 12.83
CA LEU A 154 1.28 -10.51 11.86
C LEU A 154 0.74 -10.87 10.47
N ASN A 155 -0.31 -11.69 10.38
CA ASN A 155 -0.94 -12.03 9.10
C ASN A 155 -1.67 -10.85 8.45
N ALA A 156 -2.04 -9.83 9.22
CA ALA A 156 -2.68 -8.62 8.73
C ALA A 156 -1.73 -7.64 8.05
N ILE A 157 -0.41 -7.82 8.18
CA ILE A 157 0.58 -6.96 7.53
C ILE A 157 0.45 -7.11 6.01
N GLN A 158 0.33 -6.01 5.30
CA GLN A 158 0.31 -6.02 3.84
C GLN A 158 1.64 -6.52 3.29
N ARG A 159 1.56 -7.45 2.33
CA ARG A 159 2.75 -7.89 1.61
C ARG A 159 3.31 -6.76 0.76
N ALA A 160 4.61 -6.55 0.86
CA ALA A 160 5.36 -5.64 0.02
C ALA A 160 6.39 -6.43 -0.81
N ASN A 161 6.27 -6.38 -2.12
CA ASN A 161 7.23 -6.93 -3.06
C ASN A 161 7.64 -5.83 -4.05
N PRO A 162 8.74 -5.11 -3.80
CA PRO A 162 9.12 -3.96 -4.61
C PRO A 162 9.48 -4.34 -6.05
N GLU A 163 10.05 -5.52 -6.29
CA GLU A 163 10.33 -6.00 -7.65
C GLU A 163 9.04 -6.23 -8.42
N MET A 164 8.09 -6.97 -7.84
CA MET A 164 6.81 -7.23 -8.48
C MET A 164 6.02 -5.94 -8.72
N GLN A 165 6.04 -5.03 -7.75
CA GLN A 165 5.42 -3.72 -7.89
C GLN A 165 6.07 -2.91 -9.03
N LYS A 166 7.40 -3.01 -9.20
CA LYS A 166 8.10 -2.35 -10.31
C LYS A 166 7.69 -2.91 -11.67
N ARG A 167 7.51 -4.22 -11.77
CA ARG A 167 7.01 -4.87 -13.00
C ARG A 167 5.58 -4.39 -13.35
N ALA A 168 4.67 -4.39 -12.37
CA ALA A 168 3.31 -3.86 -12.54
C ALA A 168 3.34 -2.36 -12.90
N TYR A 169 4.20 -1.57 -12.24
CA TYR A 169 4.42 -0.17 -12.57
C TYR A 169 4.87 0.04 -14.02
N ASN A 170 5.85 -0.73 -14.49
CA ASN A 170 6.35 -0.61 -15.84
C ASN A 170 5.27 -0.90 -16.88
N LEU A 171 4.41 -1.90 -16.62
CA LEU A 171 3.25 -2.17 -17.48
C LEU A 171 2.32 -0.94 -17.53
N VAL A 172 1.89 -0.43 -16.38
CA VAL A 172 0.99 0.74 -16.32
C VAL A 172 1.62 1.95 -17.01
N ARG A 173 2.89 2.20 -16.74
CA ARG A 173 3.63 3.31 -17.35
C ARG A 173 3.69 3.20 -18.86
N ALA A 174 3.96 2.01 -19.40
CA ALA A 174 4.02 1.79 -20.83
C ALA A 174 2.67 2.11 -21.51
N LEU A 175 1.55 1.71 -20.88
CA LEU A 175 0.20 2.01 -21.39
C LEU A 175 -0.13 3.50 -21.36
N VAL A 176 0.27 4.20 -20.29
CA VAL A 176 0.04 5.65 -20.11
C VAL A 176 0.90 6.50 -21.07
N GLU A 177 2.08 6.02 -21.43
CA GLU A 177 2.97 6.71 -22.39
C GLU A 177 2.56 6.54 -23.85
N GLU A 178 1.60 5.65 -24.15
CA GLU A 178 1.05 5.52 -25.52
C GLU A 178 0.12 6.69 -25.87
N ASP A 179 0.04 7.03 -27.15
CA ASP A 179 -0.88 8.06 -27.65
C ASP A 179 -2.34 7.71 -27.37
N ASN A 180 -2.67 6.41 -27.42
CA ASN A 180 -3.98 5.87 -27.12
C ASN A 180 -3.89 4.87 -25.96
N ASN A 181 -4.03 5.36 -24.73
CA ASN A 181 -4.05 4.51 -23.55
C ASN A 181 -5.26 3.54 -23.59
N PRO A 182 -5.05 2.22 -23.59
CA PRO A 182 -6.14 1.24 -23.69
C PRO A 182 -6.88 0.99 -22.37
N VAL A 183 -6.45 1.60 -21.26
CA VAL A 183 -7.03 1.42 -19.93
C VAL A 183 -8.32 2.22 -19.83
N VAL A 184 -9.42 1.57 -19.50
CA VAL A 184 -10.72 2.21 -19.22
C VAL A 184 -10.76 2.73 -17.78
N SER A 185 -10.28 1.93 -16.84
CA SER A 185 -10.19 2.28 -15.43
C SER A 185 -9.08 1.47 -14.77
N ILE A 186 -8.48 2.03 -13.72
CA ILE A 186 -7.44 1.39 -12.92
C ILE A 186 -7.71 1.62 -11.44
N HIS A 187 -7.41 0.62 -10.61
CA HIS A 187 -7.49 0.73 -9.17
C HIS A 187 -6.38 -0.06 -8.50
N ASP A 188 -5.88 0.42 -7.37
CA ASP A 188 -4.91 -0.30 -6.57
C ASP A 188 -5.58 -1.34 -5.65
N HIS A 189 -4.81 -2.34 -5.23
CA HIS A 189 -5.24 -3.31 -4.23
C HIS A 189 -4.87 -2.81 -2.84
N GLY A 190 -5.81 -2.13 -2.18
CA GLY A 190 -5.68 -1.67 -0.81
C GLY A 190 -6.36 -2.59 0.20
N SER A 191 -7.00 -1.99 1.19
CA SER A 191 -7.82 -2.69 2.19
C SER A 191 -8.88 -3.57 1.52
N ALA A 192 -9.11 -4.76 2.07
CA ALA A 192 -9.96 -5.81 1.50
C ALA A 192 -9.52 -6.37 0.12
N GLY A 193 -8.31 -6.06 -0.32
CA GLY A 193 -7.65 -6.71 -1.46
C GLY A 193 -8.43 -6.71 -2.77
N HIS A 194 -8.64 -7.90 -3.35
CA HIS A 194 -9.39 -8.04 -4.59
C HIS A 194 -10.84 -7.60 -4.47
N LEU A 195 -11.47 -7.81 -3.30
CA LEU A 195 -12.88 -7.47 -3.11
C LEU A 195 -13.10 -5.97 -3.37
N ASN A 196 -12.35 -5.11 -2.72
CA ASN A 196 -12.51 -3.67 -2.88
C ASN A 196 -12.08 -3.21 -4.27
N CYS A 197 -10.87 -3.57 -4.69
CA CYS A 197 -10.33 -3.15 -5.98
C CYS A 197 -11.24 -3.52 -7.16
N LEU A 198 -11.68 -4.78 -7.22
CA LEU A 198 -12.46 -5.26 -8.37
C LEU A 198 -13.92 -4.79 -8.34
N SER A 199 -14.50 -4.59 -7.14
CA SER A 199 -15.85 -4.02 -7.05
C SER A 199 -15.88 -2.55 -7.47
N GLU A 200 -14.89 -1.75 -7.08
CA GLU A 200 -14.80 -0.35 -7.48
C GLU A 200 -14.56 -0.17 -9.00
N LEU A 201 -13.82 -1.09 -9.63
CA LEU A 201 -13.63 -1.06 -11.08
C LEU A 201 -14.93 -1.22 -11.88
N VAL A 202 -15.92 -1.91 -11.33
CA VAL A 202 -17.18 -2.25 -12.01
C VAL A 202 -18.41 -1.66 -11.31
N GLU A 203 -18.23 -0.70 -10.43
CA GLU A 203 -19.28 -0.15 -9.56
C GLU A 203 -20.49 0.35 -10.35
N GLU A 204 -20.27 1.03 -11.47
CA GLU A 204 -21.34 1.66 -12.25
C GLU A 204 -22.12 0.68 -13.15
N CYS A 205 -21.50 -0.42 -13.58
CA CYS A 205 -22.10 -1.35 -14.55
C CYS A 205 -22.30 -2.78 -14.00
N GLY A 206 -21.78 -3.07 -12.81
CA GLY A 206 -21.66 -4.43 -12.29
C GLY A 206 -20.63 -5.25 -13.05
N GLY A 207 -20.32 -6.45 -12.54
CA GLY A 207 -19.34 -7.33 -13.15
C GLY A 207 -19.46 -8.77 -12.70
N LYS A 208 -18.85 -9.68 -13.44
CA LYS A 208 -18.70 -11.09 -13.09
C LYS A 208 -17.22 -11.39 -12.91
N ILE A 209 -16.84 -11.74 -11.68
CA ILE A 209 -15.47 -12.12 -11.35
C ILE A 209 -15.40 -13.65 -11.18
N ASP A 210 -14.50 -14.27 -11.93
CA ASP A 210 -14.18 -15.69 -11.78
C ASP A 210 -13.04 -15.86 -10.80
N MET A 211 -13.36 -16.27 -9.57
CA MET A 211 -12.39 -16.46 -8.52
C MET A 211 -11.37 -17.55 -8.81
N THR A 212 -11.67 -18.46 -9.73
CA THR A 212 -10.73 -19.53 -10.13
C THR A 212 -9.57 -19.01 -10.97
N GLN A 213 -9.70 -17.82 -11.53
CA GLN A 213 -8.67 -17.12 -12.30
C GLN A 213 -7.79 -16.20 -11.45
N LEU A 214 -8.14 -16.01 -10.17
CA LEU A 214 -7.29 -15.23 -9.26
C LEU A 214 -5.98 -15.97 -8.98
N PRO A 215 -4.84 -15.27 -8.94
CA PRO A 215 -3.54 -15.89 -8.72
C PRO A 215 -3.42 -16.47 -7.30
N ILE A 216 -3.04 -17.73 -7.16
CA ILE A 216 -2.93 -18.44 -5.89
C ILE A 216 -1.52 -18.98 -5.71
N GLY A 217 -0.78 -18.41 -4.76
CA GLY A 217 0.53 -18.91 -4.33
C GLY A 217 0.44 -19.93 -3.20
N ASP A 218 -0.46 -19.70 -2.23
CA ASP A 218 -0.75 -20.64 -1.15
C ASP A 218 -2.10 -21.35 -1.39
N LYS A 219 -2.04 -22.60 -1.79
CA LYS A 219 -3.23 -23.43 -2.11
C LYS A 219 -4.09 -23.78 -0.89
N THR A 220 -3.65 -23.46 0.32
CA THR A 220 -4.40 -23.69 1.57
C THR A 220 -5.35 -22.54 1.91
N LEU A 221 -5.31 -21.44 1.15
CA LEU A 221 -6.19 -20.30 1.35
C LEU A 221 -7.64 -20.64 1.03
N SER A 222 -8.54 -20.23 1.90
CA SER A 222 -9.97 -20.25 1.62
C SER A 222 -10.38 -19.16 0.62
N ALA A 223 -11.55 -19.29 0.00
CA ALA A 223 -12.09 -18.28 -0.91
C ALA A 223 -12.16 -16.88 -0.28
N LYS A 224 -12.51 -16.79 1.00
CA LYS A 224 -12.55 -15.51 1.74
C LYS A 224 -11.16 -14.88 1.90
N GLU A 225 -10.15 -15.70 2.19
CA GLU A 225 -8.78 -15.23 2.32
C GLU A 225 -8.22 -14.79 0.96
N ILE A 226 -8.54 -15.47 -0.13
CA ILE A 226 -8.11 -15.10 -1.49
C ILE A 226 -8.71 -13.74 -1.87
N ILE A 227 -10.04 -13.58 -1.74
CA ILE A 227 -10.71 -12.35 -2.19
C ILE A 227 -10.33 -11.12 -1.37
N ALA A 228 -10.05 -11.30 -0.07
CA ALA A 228 -9.68 -10.22 0.86
C ALA A 228 -8.16 -10.03 1.05
N ASN A 229 -7.33 -10.71 0.25
CA ASN A 229 -5.87 -10.66 0.40
C ASN A 229 -5.31 -9.32 -0.07
N GLU A 230 -4.74 -8.58 0.86
CA GLU A 230 -4.14 -7.27 0.62
C GLU A 230 -2.68 -7.42 0.14
N SER A 231 -2.34 -6.78 -0.96
CA SER A 231 -1.01 -6.83 -1.53
C SER A 231 -0.68 -5.56 -2.31
N GLN A 232 0.38 -4.87 -1.92
CA GLN A 232 0.73 -3.55 -2.47
C GLN A 232 1.25 -3.61 -3.91
N GLU A 233 1.73 -4.74 -4.37
CA GLU A 233 2.28 -4.91 -5.72
C GLU A 233 1.22 -5.18 -6.79
N ARG A 234 -0.05 -5.26 -6.44
CA ARG A 234 -1.13 -5.55 -7.38
C ARG A 234 -1.91 -4.32 -7.80
N MET A 235 -2.37 -4.36 -9.06
CA MET A 235 -3.28 -3.37 -9.66
C MET A 235 -4.43 -4.10 -10.34
N GLY A 236 -5.62 -3.53 -10.26
CA GLY A 236 -6.76 -3.93 -11.06
C GLY A 236 -6.94 -2.99 -12.26
N LEU A 237 -7.20 -3.53 -13.43
CA LEU A 237 -7.42 -2.79 -14.65
C LEU A 237 -8.74 -3.22 -15.30
N LEU A 238 -9.40 -2.27 -15.94
CA LEU A 238 -10.50 -2.53 -16.85
C LEU A 238 -10.04 -2.21 -18.26
N ILE A 239 -10.11 -3.19 -19.16
CA ILE A 239 -9.57 -3.13 -20.53
C ILE A 239 -10.64 -3.51 -21.52
N ASP A 240 -10.78 -2.76 -22.63
CA ASP A 240 -11.60 -3.17 -23.74
C ASP A 240 -10.99 -4.45 -24.37
N GLU A 241 -11.82 -5.47 -24.64
CA GLU A 241 -11.40 -6.77 -25.13
C GLU A 241 -10.50 -6.67 -26.39
N LYS A 242 -10.77 -5.72 -27.29
CA LYS A 242 -9.96 -5.50 -28.50
C LYS A 242 -8.49 -5.14 -28.23
N HIS A 243 -8.18 -4.62 -27.05
CA HIS A 243 -6.82 -4.22 -26.62
C HIS A 243 -6.13 -5.27 -25.77
N LEU A 244 -6.81 -6.34 -25.37
CA LEU A 244 -6.31 -7.31 -24.40
C LEU A 244 -4.99 -7.95 -24.85
N ASP A 245 -4.87 -8.36 -26.11
CA ASP A 245 -3.65 -8.98 -26.64
C ASP A 245 -2.46 -8.01 -26.69
N HIS A 246 -2.72 -6.73 -26.92
CA HIS A 246 -1.70 -5.70 -26.85
C HIS A 246 -1.17 -5.54 -25.41
N VAL A 247 -2.07 -5.43 -24.45
CA VAL A 247 -1.71 -5.32 -23.03
C VAL A 247 -0.95 -6.56 -22.53
N LYS A 248 -1.35 -7.78 -22.98
CA LYS A 248 -0.61 -9.02 -22.66
C LYS A 248 0.83 -8.98 -23.15
N LYS A 249 1.08 -8.52 -24.38
CA LYS A 249 2.46 -8.41 -24.92
C LYS A 249 3.31 -7.47 -24.09
N ILE A 250 2.75 -6.36 -23.60
CA ILE A 250 3.48 -5.43 -22.72
C ILE A 250 3.71 -6.10 -21.36
N ALA A 251 2.71 -6.78 -20.80
CA ALA A 251 2.85 -7.51 -19.54
C ALA A 251 3.97 -8.57 -19.61
N GLU A 252 4.06 -9.32 -20.69
CA GLU A 252 5.12 -10.30 -20.96
C GLU A 252 6.49 -9.63 -21.05
N ARG A 253 6.61 -8.52 -21.79
CA ARG A 253 7.85 -7.74 -21.91
C ARG A 253 8.35 -7.27 -20.55
N GLU A 254 7.45 -6.73 -19.71
CA GLU A 254 7.77 -6.22 -18.37
C GLU A 254 7.83 -7.33 -17.31
N ARG A 255 7.56 -8.57 -17.67
CA ARG A 255 7.46 -9.72 -16.76
C ARG A 255 6.46 -9.46 -15.62
N ALA A 256 5.42 -8.71 -15.90
CA ALA A 256 4.31 -8.45 -14.99
C ALA A 256 3.26 -9.55 -15.15
N PRO A 257 3.03 -10.41 -14.15
CA PRO A 257 1.97 -11.40 -14.22
C PRO A 257 0.63 -10.70 -14.44
N MET A 258 -0.16 -11.22 -15.38
CA MET A 258 -1.44 -10.65 -15.78
C MET A 258 -2.50 -11.74 -15.88
N TYR A 259 -3.64 -11.52 -15.23
CA TYR A 259 -4.74 -12.47 -15.13
C TYR A 259 -6.04 -11.79 -15.56
N VAL A 260 -6.75 -12.41 -16.50
CA VAL A 260 -8.09 -11.98 -16.88
C VAL A 260 -9.07 -12.69 -15.97
N VAL A 261 -9.68 -11.96 -15.07
CA VAL A 261 -10.48 -12.52 -13.97
C VAL A 261 -11.97 -12.23 -14.07
N GLY A 262 -12.37 -11.50 -15.09
CA GLY A 262 -13.80 -11.18 -15.26
C GLY A 262 -14.09 -10.36 -16.48
#